data_3164aabfb4d08018e4c5ece198300a99
#
_entry.id   3164aabfb4d08018e4c5ece198300a99
#
_cell.length_a   1.000
_cell.length_b   1.000
_cell.length_c   1.000
_cell.angle_alpha   90.00
_cell.angle_beta   90.00
_cell.angle_gamma   90.00
#
_symmetry.space_group_name_H-M   'P 1'
#
loop_
_entity.id
_entity.type
_entity.pdbx_description
1 polymer ?
#
loop_
_entity_poly.entity_id
_entity_poly.type
_entity_poly.pdbx_seq_one_letter_code
_entity_poly.pdbx_strand_id
1 'polypeptide(L)'
;SYEPGSTFKAVVASTAIETGACTLDDVFNCGGSLKVLTETIHCANRSGHGSQKFAEAVQNSCNPAFIMIGQKIGKERFLKNIRAFGFFEETGIELPGETTGVGFTEDKFTDVDLATSSFGQSITVTPLQMITAVSAVANGGTLYKPHLVKEIVNSDSIVVEKNEPETVRQVISEETSKTMCSILE
;
A
#
# COMPACT_ATOMS: atom_id res chain seq x y z
N SER A 1 -0.78 -11.39 -11.64
CA SER A 1 -1.21 -10.14 -10.99
C SER A 1 -2.71 -10.13 -10.73
N TYR A 2 -3.17 -9.33 -9.80
CA TYR A 2 -4.57 -9.18 -9.38
C TYR A 2 -4.81 -7.77 -8.84
N GLU A 3 -6.08 -7.32 -8.78
CA GLU A 3 -6.44 -6.08 -8.06
C GLU A 3 -6.36 -6.31 -6.56
N PRO A 4 -5.51 -5.60 -5.80
CA PRO A 4 -5.26 -5.90 -4.38
C PRO A 4 -6.46 -5.59 -3.49
N GLY A 5 -7.36 -4.73 -3.93
CA GLY A 5 -8.51 -4.33 -3.13
C GLY A 5 -8.12 -3.71 -1.80
N SER A 6 -8.88 -4.01 -0.75
CA SER A 6 -8.72 -3.35 0.57
C SER A 6 -7.39 -3.63 1.28
N THR A 7 -6.62 -4.65 0.89
CA THR A 7 -5.27 -4.85 1.45
C THR A 7 -4.31 -3.72 1.09
N PHE A 8 -4.53 -3.08 -0.07
CA PHE A 8 -3.75 -1.93 -0.52
C PHE A 8 -3.93 -0.67 0.35
N LYS A 9 -5.02 -0.60 1.11
CA LYS A 9 -5.31 0.51 2.01
C LYS A 9 -4.25 0.73 3.09
N ALA A 10 -3.56 -0.33 3.51
CA ALA A 10 -2.44 -0.20 4.45
C ALA A 10 -1.31 0.66 3.87
N VAL A 11 -1.00 0.49 2.59
CA VAL A 11 0.00 1.28 1.86
C VAL A 11 -0.46 2.73 1.67
N VAL A 12 -1.73 2.93 1.29
CA VAL A 12 -2.31 4.28 1.10
C VAL A 12 -2.37 5.04 2.42
N ALA A 13 -2.79 4.40 3.52
CA ALA A 13 -2.83 5.00 4.84
C ALA A 13 -1.42 5.39 5.32
N SER A 14 -0.44 4.49 5.16
CA SER A 14 0.97 4.77 5.47
C SER A 14 1.49 5.99 4.68
N THR A 15 1.19 6.03 3.38
CA THR A 15 1.56 7.16 2.52
C THR A 15 0.93 8.47 2.99
N ALA A 16 -0.34 8.44 3.43
CA ALA A 16 -1.03 9.63 3.90
C ALA A 16 -0.39 10.22 5.18
N ILE A 17 -0.01 9.38 6.13
CA ILE A 17 0.68 9.78 7.36
C ILE A 17 2.11 10.26 7.03
N GLU A 18 2.89 9.47 6.29
CA GLU A 18 4.28 9.78 5.95
C GLU A 18 4.44 11.11 5.22
N THR A 19 3.51 11.42 4.31
CA THR A 19 3.54 12.68 3.54
C THR A 19 2.93 13.87 4.27
N GLY A 20 2.39 13.67 5.48
CA GLY A 20 1.65 14.69 6.21
C GLY A 20 0.34 15.11 5.53
N ALA A 21 -0.16 14.32 4.57
CA ALA A 21 -1.43 14.59 3.90
C ALA A 21 -2.64 14.39 4.82
N CYS A 22 -2.49 13.49 5.80
CA CYS A 22 -3.47 13.26 6.86
C CYS A 22 -2.79 13.15 8.22
N THR A 23 -3.58 13.43 9.26
CA THR A 23 -3.23 13.20 10.67
C THR A 23 -4.24 12.22 11.28
N LEU A 24 -3.96 11.69 12.47
CA LEU A 24 -4.87 10.80 13.20
C LEU A 24 -6.17 11.50 13.63
N ASP A 25 -6.16 12.84 13.73
CA ASP A 25 -7.33 13.65 14.11
C ASP A 25 -8.21 14.05 12.93
N ASP A 26 -7.77 13.77 11.70
CA ASP A 26 -8.61 14.01 10.52
C ASP A 26 -9.90 13.19 10.56
N VAL A 27 -10.99 13.82 10.20
CA VAL A 27 -12.33 13.22 10.23
C VAL A 27 -12.87 13.08 8.81
N PHE A 28 -13.41 11.89 8.52
CA PHE A 28 -13.99 11.53 7.23
C PHE A 28 -15.45 11.14 7.39
N ASN A 29 -16.33 11.72 6.56
CA ASN A 29 -17.75 11.38 6.55
C ASN A 29 -18.08 10.36 5.47
N CYS A 30 -18.73 9.26 5.86
CA CYS A 30 -19.20 8.22 4.95
C CYS A 30 -20.72 8.06 5.02
N GLY A 31 -21.41 8.52 3.98
CA GLY A 31 -22.86 8.32 3.78
C GLY A 31 -23.20 7.06 2.98
N GLY A 32 -22.30 6.07 2.88
CA GLY A 32 -22.51 4.85 2.11
C GLY A 32 -22.05 4.91 0.66
N SER A 33 -21.77 6.09 0.13
CA SER A 33 -21.18 6.31 -1.19
C SER A 33 -20.48 7.67 -1.27
N LEU A 34 -19.65 7.84 -2.30
CA LEU A 34 -19.03 9.12 -2.66
C LEU A 34 -19.05 9.29 -4.17
N LYS A 35 -19.45 10.45 -4.64
CA LYS A 35 -19.43 10.81 -6.06
C LYS A 35 -18.06 11.43 -6.41
N VAL A 36 -17.40 10.86 -7.42
CA VAL A 36 -16.17 11.37 -7.99
C VAL A 36 -16.41 11.65 -9.47
N LEU A 37 -16.46 12.91 -9.85
CA LEU A 37 -16.89 13.38 -11.19
C LEU A 37 -18.26 12.79 -11.55
N THR A 38 -18.33 11.92 -12.55
CA THR A 38 -19.57 11.25 -12.99
C THR A 38 -19.85 9.94 -12.28
N GLU A 39 -18.83 9.34 -11.63
CA GLU A 39 -18.89 8.01 -11.03
C GLU A 39 -19.36 8.08 -9.57
N THR A 40 -20.22 7.13 -9.19
CA THR A 40 -20.62 6.95 -7.79
C THR A 40 -20.01 5.68 -7.23
N ILE A 41 -19.08 5.83 -6.31
CA ILE A 41 -18.35 4.72 -5.69
C ILE A 41 -18.99 4.43 -4.33
N HIS A 42 -19.28 3.18 -4.10
CA HIS A 42 -20.00 2.73 -2.91
C HIS A 42 -19.08 2.18 -1.83
N CYS A 43 -19.45 2.42 -0.58
CA CYS A 43 -18.90 1.70 0.56
C CYS A 43 -19.44 0.27 0.63
N ALA A 44 -18.69 -0.65 1.24
CA ALA A 44 -19.21 -1.98 1.58
C ALA A 44 -20.40 -1.87 2.54
N ASN A 45 -20.34 -0.96 3.52
CA ASN A 45 -21.49 -0.56 4.32
C ASN A 45 -22.33 0.48 3.56
N ARG A 46 -23.42 0.03 2.95
CA ARG A 46 -24.32 0.89 2.17
C ARG A 46 -25.05 1.96 2.99
N SER A 47 -25.21 1.74 4.30
CA SER A 47 -25.79 2.72 5.22
C SER A 47 -24.79 3.81 5.62
N GLY A 48 -23.50 3.63 5.27
CA GLY A 48 -22.41 4.50 5.66
C GLY A 48 -21.89 4.22 7.06
N HIS A 49 -20.72 4.78 7.35
CA HIS A 49 -20.09 4.70 8.67
C HIS A 49 -20.28 5.98 9.49
N GLY A 50 -20.92 7.00 8.89
CA GLY A 50 -21.03 8.32 9.51
C GLY A 50 -19.68 9.05 9.58
N SER A 51 -19.51 9.84 10.61
CA SER A 51 -18.27 10.56 10.90
C SER A 51 -17.30 9.65 11.64
N GLN A 52 -16.08 9.51 11.13
CA GLN A 52 -15.05 8.59 11.65
C GLN A 52 -13.67 9.25 11.58
N LYS A 53 -12.83 9.07 12.60
CA LYS A 53 -11.45 9.48 12.58
C LYS A 53 -10.62 8.62 11.62
N PHE A 54 -9.39 9.03 11.34
CA PHE A 54 -8.48 8.33 10.43
C PHE A 54 -8.33 6.84 10.78
N ALA A 55 -8.03 6.52 12.03
CA ALA A 55 -7.87 5.13 12.48
C ALA A 55 -9.16 4.32 12.29
N GLU A 56 -10.33 4.86 12.63
CA GLU A 56 -11.62 4.22 12.43
C GLU A 56 -11.91 3.99 10.93
N ALA A 57 -11.52 4.93 10.06
CA ALA A 57 -11.66 4.79 8.62
C ALA A 57 -10.82 3.63 8.06
N VAL A 58 -9.62 3.41 8.62
CA VAL A 58 -8.75 2.28 8.29
C VAL A 58 -9.37 0.97 8.78
N GLN A 59 -9.74 0.88 10.06
CA GLN A 59 -10.35 -0.30 10.69
C GLN A 59 -11.66 -0.71 10.02
N ASN A 60 -12.51 0.26 9.67
CA ASN A 60 -13.76 0.03 8.93
C ASN A 60 -13.55 -0.27 7.44
N SER A 61 -12.33 -0.17 6.95
CA SER A 61 -12.00 -0.33 5.52
C SER A 61 -12.93 0.50 4.61
N CYS A 62 -13.16 1.76 4.98
CA CYS A 62 -14.18 2.61 4.38
C CYS A 62 -13.73 3.18 3.02
N ASN A 63 -14.33 2.73 1.90
CA ASN A 63 -13.96 3.20 0.56
C ASN A 63 -14.10 4.72 0.39
N PRO A 64 -15.24 5.39 0.75
CA PRO A 64 -15.35 6.84 0.68
C PRO A 64 -14.25 7.59 1.44
N ALA A 65 -13.88 7.11 2.63
CA ALA A 65 -12.79 7.73 3.39
C ALA A 65 -11.45 7.59 2.66
N PHE A 66 -11.15 6.42 2.10
CA PHE A 66 -9.90 6.20 1.36
C PHE A 66 -9.83 7.00 0.05
N ILE A 67 -10.95 7.26 -0.62
CA ILE A 67 -10.99 8.20 -1.74
C ILE A 67 -10.60 9.61 -1.28
N MET A 68 -11.18 10.09 -0.17
CA MET A 68 -10.83 11.41 0.39
C MET A 68 -9.37 11.47 0.85
N ILE A 69 -8.83 10.40 1.43
CA ILE A 69 -7.41 10.27 1.79
C ILE A 69 -6.54 10.37 0.54
N GLY A 70 -6.84 9.61 -0.52
CA GLY A 70 -6.11 9.68 -1.77
C GLY A 70 -6.14 11.08 -2.40
N GLN A 71 -7.29 11.75 -2.37
CA GLN A 71 -7.43 13.14 -2.84
C GLN A 71 -6.55 14.12 -2.03
N LYS A 72 -6.44 13.94 -0.71
CA LYS A 72 -5.54 14.72 0.15
C LYS A 72 -4.06 14.46 -0.16
N ILE A 73 -3.68 13.21 -0.46
CA ILE A 73 -2.31 12.86 -0.90
C ILE A 73 -2.02 13.57 -2.24
N GLY A 74 -2.94 13.53 -3.18
CA GLY A 74 -2.79 14.06 -4.54
C GLY A 74 -2.04 13.11 -5.47
N LYS A 75 -2.29 13.21 -6.78
CA LYS A 75 -1.84 12.26 -7.81
C LYS A 75 -0.34 12.02 -7.84
N GLU A 76 0.44 13.09 -7.86
CA GLU A 76 1.90 13.01 -7.95
C GLU A 76 2.51 12.28 -6.74
N ARG A 77 2.15 12.70 -5.51
CA ARG A 77 2.65 12.06 -4.29
C ARG A 77 2.16 10.63 -4.15
N PHE A 78 0.92 10.35 -4.55
CA PHE A 78 0.35 9.02 -4.56
C PHE A 78 1.18 8.07 -5.43
N LEU A 79 1.37 8.38 -6.71
CA LEU A 79 2.14 7.55 -7.64
C LEU A 79 3.60 7.40 -7.20
N LYS A 80 4.23 8.50 -6.76
CA LYS A 80 5.62 8.48 -6.27
C LYS A 80 5.79 7.50 -5.10
N ASN A 81 4.91 7.56 -4.10
CA ASN A 81 5.03 6.71 -2.91
C ASN A 81 4.68 5.24 -3.20
N ILE A 82 3.67 4.98 -4.03
CA ILE A 82 3.35 3.60 -4.43
C ILE A 82 4.52 2.95 -5.15
N ARG A 83 5.20 3.67 -6.06
CA ARG A 83 6.42 3.18 -6.70
C ARG A 83 7.56 3.00 -5.69
N ALA A 84 7.68 3.89 -4.70
CA ALA A 84 8.66 3.73 -3.63
C ALA A 84 8.45 2.42 -2.85
N PHE A 85 7.22 1.96 -2.67
CA PHE A 85 6.89 0.65 -2.08
C PHE A 85 7.18 -0.55 -3.00
N GLY A 86 7.74 -0.34 -4.20
CA GLY A 86 8.13 -1.40 -5.13
C GLY A 86 7.01 -1.91 -6.04
N PHE A 87 5.87 -1.20 -6.11
CA PHE A 87 4.82 -1.57 -7.05
C PHE A 87 5.20 -1.18 -8.48
N PHE A 88 4.77 -2.01 -9.44
CA PHE A 88 5.01 -1.88 -10.88
C PHE A 88 6.47 -2.07 -11.31
N GLU A 89 7.30 -2.62 -10.42
CA GLU A 89 8.67 -3.03 -10.67
C GLU A 89 8.83 -4.51 -10.27
N GLU A 90 9.85 -5.20 -10.78
CA GLU A 90 10.22 -6.53 -10.31
C GLU A 90 10.79 -6.42 -8.89
N THR A 91 10.45 -7.37 -8.02
CA THR A 91 11.00 -7.41 -6.65
C THR A 91 12.44 -7.91 -6.64
N GLY A 92 12.86 -8.57 -7.72
CA GLY A 92 14.18 -9.17 -7.87
C GLY A 92 14.37 -10.48 -7.09
N ILE A 93 13.28 -11.18 -6.76
CA ILE A 93 13.35 -12.53 -6.19
C ILE A 93 14.09 -13.48 -7.14
N GLU A 94 14.76 -14.50 -6.60
CA GLU A 94 15.59 -15.44 -7.40
C GLU A 94 14.78 -16.40 -8.30
N LEU A 95 13.48 -16.18 -8.48
CA LEU A 95 12.61 -17.01 -9.32
C LEU A 95 12.48 -16.43 -10.73
N PRO A 96 12.53 -17.27 -11.78
CA PRO A 96 12.28 -16.81 -13.14
C PRO A 96 10.79 -16.50 -13.38
N GLY A 97 10.52 -15.57 -14.29
CA GLY A 97 9.16 -15.26 -14.74
C GLY A 97 8.39 -14.33 -13.81
N GLU A 98 9.07 -13.49 -13.05
CA GLU A 98 8.44 -12.44 -12.28
C GLU A 98 7.68 -11.47 -13.20
N THR A 99 6.57 -10.92 -12.72
CA THR A 99 5.76 -9.91 -13.41
C THR A 99 5.57 -8.69 -12.51
N THR A 100 5.41 -7.51 -13.12
CA THR A 100 5.37 -6.23 -12.40
C THR A 100 3.97 -5.75 -12.03
N GLY A 101 2.92 -6.44 -12.49
CA GLY A 101 1.57 -5.88 -12.41
C GLY A 101 1.36 -4.74 -13.42
N VAL A 102 0.28 -3.99 -13.27
CA VAL A 102 -0.09 -2.86 -14.15
C VAL A 102 -0.52 -1.67 -13.33
N GLY A 103 0.11 -0.53 -13.59
CA GLY A 103 -0.23 0.76 -13.00
C GLY A 103 -0.34 1.85 -14.05
N PHE A 104 -0.39 3.09 -13.60
CA PHE A 104 -0.53 4.27 -14.45
C PHE A 104 0.78 5.02 -14.63
N THR A 105 0.90 5.68 -15.77
CA THR A 105 1.85 6.79 -15.99
C THR A 105 1.22 8.09 -15.51
N GLU A 106 2.04 9.07 -15.12
CA GLU A 106 1.55 10.33 -14.53
C GLU A 106 0.62 11.10 -15.47
N ASP A 107 0.92 11.08 -16.77
CA ASP A 107 0.14 11.75 -17.81
C ASP A 107 -1.26 11.16 -18.03
N LYS A 108 -1.47 9.89 -17.67
CA LYS A 108 -2.73 9.16 -17.84
C LYS A 108 -3.51 8.97 -16.55
N PHE A 109 -2.94 9.33 -15.42
CA PHE A 109 -3.57 9.12 -14.10
C PHE A 109 -4.64 10.17 -13.83
N THR A 110 -5.91 9.79 -13.98
CA THR A 110 -7.08 10.67 -13.79
C THR A 110 -7.50 10.77 -12.32
N ASP A 111 -8.44 11.65 -12.00
CA ASP A 111 -9.01 11.75 -10.65
C ASP A 111 -9.87 10.53 -10.28
N VAL A 112 -10.46 9.87 -11.27
CA VAL A 112 -11.19 8.60 -11.06
C VAL A 112 -10.20 7.48 -10.77
N ASP A 113 -9.08 7.42 -11.50
CA ASP A 113 -8.03 6.42 -11.24
C ASP A 113 -7.41 6.59 -9.85
N LEU A 114 -7.17 7.84 -9.40
CA LEU A 114 -6.74 8.11 -8.04
C LEU A 114 -7.75 7.61 -7.01
N ALA A 115 -9.04 7.89 -7.23
CA ALA A 115 -10.10 7.48 -6.34
C ALA A 115 -10.18 5.95 -6.22
N THR A 116 -10.18 5.22 -7.34
CA THR A 116 -10.27 3.76 -7.36
C THR A 116 -8.99 3.09 -6.85
N SER A 117 -7.81 3.61 -7.21
CA SER A 117 -6.53 3.11 -6.72
C SER A 117 -6.37 3.30 -5.20
N SER A 118 -7.01 4.33 -4.62
CA SER A 118 -6.93 4.59 -3.17
C SER A 118 -7.51 3.46 -2.31
N PHE A 119 -8.34 2.58 -2.87
CA PHE A 119 -8.82 1.37 -2.21
C PHE A 119 -8.48 0.08 -2.97
N GLY A 120 -7.48 0.15 -3.86
CA GLY A 120 -6.84 -0.99 -4.52
C GLY A 120 -7.59 -1.55 -5.72
N GLN A 121 -8.33 -0.72 -6.45
CA GLN A 121 -8.93 -1.05 -7.74
C GLN A 121 -8.29 -0.27 -8.88
N SER A 122 -8.50 -0.70 -10.12
CA SER A 122 -7.90 -0.12 -11.35
C SER A 122 -6.37 -0.22 -11.45
N ILE A 123 -5.73 -0.89 -10.50
CA ILE A 123 -4.31 -1.29 -10.55
C ILE A 123 -4.21 -2.79 -10.34
N THR A 124 -3.18 -3.41 -10.92
CA THR A 124 -2.89 -4.81 -10.60
C THR A 124 -1.48 -4.93 -10.03
N VAL A 125 -1.33 -5.79 -9.04
CA VAL A 125 -0.08 -6.06 -8.34
C VAL A 125 0.15 -7.57 -8.24
N THR A 126 1.37 -8.00 -7.94
CA THR A 126 1.62 -9.40 -7.61
C THR A 126 1.44 -9.64 -6.11
N PRO A 127 1.11 -10.87 -5.67
CA PRO A 127 1.10 -11.22 -4.26
C PRO A 127 2.44 -10.94 -3.57
N LEU A 128 3.53 -11.11 -4.30
CA LEU A 128 4.87 -10.86 -3.78
C LEU A 128 5.12 -9.36 -3.54
N GLN A 129 4.76 -8.51 -4.49
CA GLN A 129 4.81 -7.05 -4.30
C GLN A 129 3.96 -6.63 -3.09
N MET A 130 2.75 -7.18 -2.97
CA MET A 130 1.84 -6.82 -1.88
C MET A 130 2.40 -7.20 -0.51
N ILE A 131 2.89 -8.44 -0.34
CA ILE A 131 3.45 -8.87 0.96
C ILE A 131 4.74 -8.12 1.29
N THR A 132 5.59 -7.81 0.30
CA THR A 132 6.82 -7.05 0.48
C THR A 132 6.51 -5.62 0.95
N ALA A 133 5.52 -4.96 0.33
CA ALA A 133 5.07 -3.63 0.72
C ALA A 133 4.46 -3.61 2.15
N VAL A 134 3.58 -4.57 2.48
CA VAL A 134 3.00 -4.67 3.83
C VAL A 134 4.07 -4.99 4.87
N SER A 135 5.06 -5.83 4.53
CA SER A 135 6.20 -6.09 5.41
C SER A 135 7.00 -4.82 5.69
N ALA A 136 7.17 -3.95 4.69
CA ALA A 136 7.83 -2.66 4.91
C ALA A 136 7.01 -1.76 5.86
N VAL A 137 5.67 -1.76 5.78
CA VAL A 137 4.82 -1.03 6.75
C VAL A 137 5.05 -1.54 8.17
N ALA A 138 5.24 -2.85 8.36
CA ALA A 138 5.32 -3.48 9.68
C ALA A 138 6.72 -3.51 10.31
N ASN A 139 7.80 -3.35 9.50
CA ASN A 139 9.19 -3.60 9.94
C ASN A 139 10.02 -2.33 10.24
N GLY A 140 9.37 -1.19 10.42
CA GLY A 140 10.06 0.10 10.59
C GLY A 140 10.22 0.88 9.28
N GLY A 141 9.55 0.47 8.20
CA GLY A 141 9.46 1.22 6.95
C GLY A 141 10.53 0.86 5.91
N THR A 142 11.28 -0.20 6.10
CA THR A 142 12.33 -0.62 5.18
C THR A 142 11.80 -1.64 4.17
N LEU A 143 11.94 -1.33 2.88
CA LEU A 143 11.67 -2.27 1.79
C LEU A 143 12.91 -3.16 1.59
N TYR A 144 12.72 -4.47 1.71
CA TYR A 144 13.74 -5.48 1.49
C TYR A 144 13.48 -6.21 0.17
N LYS A 145 14.58 -6.64 -0.47
CA LYS A 145 14.51 -7.59 -1.57
C LYS A 145 14.10 -8.95 -1.02
N PRO A 146 12.99 -9.55 -1.51
CA PRO A 146 12.59 -10.88 -1.07
C PRO A 146 13.58 -11.95 -1.57
N HIS A 147 13.86 -12.95 -0.74
CA HIS A 147 14.69 -14.09 -1.10
C HIS A 147 14.10 -15.37 -0.51
N LEU A 148 14.34 -16.51 -1.16
CA LEU A 148 13.87 -17.83 -0.74
C LEU A 148 14.98 -18.64 -0.06
N VAL A 149 16.20 -18.51 -0.57
CA VAL A 149 17.35 -19.27 -0.06
C VAL A 149 17.97 -18.46 1.07
N LYS A 150 17.90 -18.98 2.28
CA LYS A 150 18.56 -18.41 3.45
C LYS A 150 20.05 -18.76 3.47
N GLU A 151 20.37 -20.01 3.26
CA GLU A 151 21.75 -20.52 3.30
C GLU A 151 21.90 -21.81 2.51
N ILE A 152 23.08 -22.08 2.01
CA ILE A 152 23.47 -23.33 1.37
C ILE A 152 24.48 -24.03 2.30
N VAL A 153 24.23 -25.28 2.62
CA VAL A 153 25.11 -26.10 3.46
C VAL A 153 25.66 -27.27 2.68
N ASN A 154 26.89 -27.68 2.96
CA ASN A 154 27.50 -28.89 2.39
C ASN A 154 27.06 -30.16 3.12
N SER A 155 27.60 -31.33 2.70
CA SER A 155 27.31 -32.63 3.32
C SER A 155 27.69 -32.73 4.80
N ASP A 156 28.60 -31.87 5.26
CA ASP A 156 29.08 -31.85 6.65
C ASP A 156 28.32 -30.80 7.49
N SER A 157 27.19 -30.28 6.98
CA SER A 157 26.36 -29.21 7.60
C SER A 157 27.12 -27.90 7.82
N ILE A 158 28.19 -27.65 7.05
CA ILE A 158 28.91 -26.38 7.07
C ILE A 158 28.24 -25.40 6.08
N VAL A 159 27.91 -24.20 6.54
CA VAL A 159 27.36 -23.13 5.69
C VAL A 159 28.45 -22.71 4.70
N VAL A 160 28.19 -22.90 3.40
CA VAL A 160 29.09 -22.50 2.31
C VAL A 160 28.67 -21.18 1.66
N GLU A 161 27.39 -20.83 1.76
CA GLU A 161 26.84 -19.57 1.28
C GLU A 161 25.69 -19.15 2.18
N LYS A 162 25.55 -17.84 2.44
CA LYS A 162 24.48 -17.28 3.26
C LYS A 162 23.96 -16.02 2.61
N ASN A 163 22.65 -15.94 2.41
CA ASN A 163 21.98 -14.72 1.98
C ASN A 163 21.64 -13.85 3.19
N GLU A 164 22.21 -12.67 3.23
CA GLU A 164 21.83 -11.64 4.21
C GLU A 164 20.69 -10.78 3.64
N PRO A 165 19.82 -10.21 4.50
CA PRO A 165 18.76 -9.32 4.06
C PRO A 165 19.31 -8.11 3.29
N GLU A 166 18.87 -7.93 2.04
CA GLU A 166 19.27 -6.82 1.18
C GLU A 166 18.23 -5.69 1.28
N THR A 167 18.64 -4.53 1.81
CA THR A 167 17.78 -3.33 1.87
C THR A 167 17.71 -2.69 0.49
N VAL A 168 16.49 -2.51 -0.03
CA VAL A 168 16.25 -1.76 -1.26
C VAL A 168 16.19 -0.26 -0.97
N ARG A 169 15.32 0.15 -0.03
CA ARG A 169 15.16 1.55 0.38
C ARG A 169 14.29 1.69 1.64
N GLN A 170 14.38 2.86 2.29
CA GLN A 170 13.39 3.29 3.30
C GLN A 170 12.19 3.89 2.57
N VAL A 171 10.97 3.41 2.82
CA VAL A 171 9.75 3.86 2.14
C VAL A 171 8.85 4.74 3.01
N ILE A 172 8.86 4.51 4.32
CA ILE A 172 8.22 5.33 5.36
C ILE A 172 9.15 5.40 6.58
N SER A 173 8.94 6.37 7.43
CA SER A 173 9.67 6.51 8.69
C SER A 173 9.29 5.42 9.69
N GLU A 174 10.17 5.15 10.67
CA GLU A 174 9.84 4.26 11.80
C GLU A 174 8.62 4.75 12.60
N GLU A 175 8.43 6.07 12.70
CA GLU A 175 7.30 6.68 13.38
C GLU A 175 6.00 6.35 12.65
N THR A 176 5.96 6.51 11.33
CA THR A 176 4.81 6.12 10.50
C THR A 176 4.53 4.62 10.61
N SER A 177 5.57 3.78 10.55
CA SER A 177 5.44 2.33 10.73
C SER A 177 4.80 1.97 12.08
N LYS A 178 5.32 2.53 13.20
CA LYS A 178 4.75 2.31 14.53
C LYS A 178 3.30 2.75 14.63
N THR A 179 2.98 3.91 14.07
CA THR A 179 1.61 4.43 14.01
C THR A 179 0.69 3.48 13.26
N MET A 180 1.13 2.99 12.10
CA MET A 180 0.33 2.05 11.30
C MET A 180 0.16 0.70 11.97
N CYS A 181 1.19 0.14 12.62
CA CYS A 181 1.06 -1.09 13.40
C CYS A 181 -0.01 -0.93 14.48
N SER A 182 0.01 0.17 15.24
CA SER A 182 -1.01 0.44 16.28
C SER A 182 -2.44 0.59 15.75
N ILE A 183 -2.61 1.04 14.49
CA ILE A 183 -3.94 1.16 13.87
C ILE A 183 -4.45 -0.21 13.37
N LEU A 184 -3.54 -1.08 12.93
CA LEU A 184 -3.86 -2.35 12.30
C LEU A 184 -3.96 -3.53 13.29
N GLU A 185 -3.56 -3.34 14.55
CA GLU A 185 -3.79 -4.27 15.66
C GLU A 185 -5.27 -4.26 16.12
#